data_a475558567a4e1a20c3660b2585914cb
#
_entry.id   a475558567a4e1a20c3660b2585914cb
#
_cell.length_a   1.000
_cell.length_b   1.000
_cell.length_c   1.000
_cell.angle_alpha   90.00
_cell.angle_beta   90.00
_cell.angle_gamma   90.00
#
_symmetry.space_group_name_H-M   'P 1'
#
loop_
_entity.id
_entity.type
_entity.pdbx_description
1 polymer ?
#
loop_
_entity_poly.entity_id
_entity_poly.type
_entity_poly.pdbx_seq_one_letter_code
_entity_poly.pdbx_strand_id
1 'polypeptide(L)'
;QSVKDELNTINKLKEKDYTSETWTILQDQVKLAQEFIKKDEATITEKEVIDMVDALQKAKAQLVTKVSVSKKELKDYIASNELDKLDTNKYLTSTADSFKKALKNAQTLIEQEDATKEQLDEALKQLQDARTQLVLKATDDEVNALKALMDQYQEKDYTASSWKEFEKVYNDVKDALENENTSDNVQALTNTLKEAAQKLVKRGNLD
;
A
#
# COMPACT_ATOMS: atom_id res chain seq x y z
N GLN A 1 15.56 44.73 5.05
CA GLN A 1 14.54 44.26 4.10
C GLN A 1 13.29 45.09 4.26
N SER A 2 12.67 45.55 3.17
CA SER A 2 11.47 46.37 3.24
C SER A 2 10.17 45.54 3.21
N VAL A 3 9.05 46.12 3.72
CA VAL A 3 7.74 45.49 3.62
C VAL A 3 7.35 45.19 2.17
N LYS A 4 7.68 46.13 1.24
CA LYS A 4 7.43 45.96 -0.20
C LYS A 4 8.22 44.79 -0.79
N ASP A 5 9.47 44.59 -0.39
CA ASP A 5 10.31 43.47 -0.86
C ASP A 5 9.73 42.12 -0.41
N GLU A 6 9.28 42.05 0.83
CA GLU A 6 8.65 40.82 1.36
C GLU A 6 7.32 40.52 0.66
N LEU A 7 6.45 41.53 0.45
CA LEU A 7 5.22 41.37 -0.33
C LEU A 7 5.51 40.88 -1.75
N ASN A 8 6.55 41.42 -2.43
CA ASN A 8 6.95 40.98 -3.78
C ASN A 8 7.39 39.50 -3.79
N THR A 9 8.03 39.06 -2.73
CA THR A 9 8.43 37.65 -2.58
C THR A 9 7.19 36.76 -2.40
N ILE A 10 6.27 37.17 -1.54
CA ILE A 10 5.01 36.43 -1.25
C ILE A 10 4.11 36.35 -2.48
N ASN A 11 4.02 37.41 -3.29
CA ASN A 11 3.21 37.45 -4.52
C ASN A 11 3.63 36.44 -5.58
N LYS A 12 4.82 35.84 -5.48
CA LYS A 12 5.28 34.76 -6.37
C LYS A 12 4.76 33.40 -5.97
N LEU A 13 4.26 33.26 -4.75
CA LEU A 13 3.71 32.01 -4.24
C LEU A 13 2.33 31.75 -4.85
N LYS A 14 1.96 30.48 -5.01
CA LYS A 14 0.70 30.07 -5.60
C LYS A 14 -0.17 29.38 -4.54
N GLU A 15 -1.33 29.91 -4.30
CA GLU A 15 -2.32 29.38 -3.35
C GLU A 15 -2.56 27.87 -3.51
N LYS A 16 -2.62 27.39 -4.75
CA LYS A 16 -2.89 25.97 -5.06
C LYS A 16 -1.87 25.00 -4.46
N ASP A 17 -0.65 25.47 -4.14
CA ASP A 17 0.44 24.64 -3.64
C ASP A 17 0.43 24.46 -2.11
N TYR A 18 -0.42 25.25 -1.41
CA TYR A 18 -0.46 25.31 0.05
C TYR A 18 -1.82 24.89 0.61
N THR A 19 -1.85 24.52 1.89
CA THR A 19 -3.10 24.25 2.60
C THR A 19 -3.89 25.55 2.78
N SER A 20 -5.22 25.48 2.67
CA SER A 20 -6.08 26.66 2.76
C SER A 20 -5.93 27.40 4.10
N GLU A 21 -5.72 26.66 5.20
CA GLU A 21 -5.52 27.23 6.53
C GLU A 21 -4.30 28.13 6.58
N THR A 22 -3.12 27.59 6.21
CA THR A 22 -1.86 28.35 6.28
C THR A 22 -1.79 29.45 5.25
N TRP A 23 -2.42 29.26 4.08
CA TRP A 23 -2.54 30.30 3.07
C TRP A 23 -3.41 31.47 3.54
N THR A 24 -4.54 31.22 4.21
CA THR A 24 -5.41 32.26 4.76
C THR A 24 -4.68 33.08 5.82
N ILE A 25 -3.93 32.46 6.73
CA ILE A 25 -3.12 33.16 7.73
C ILE A 25 -2.12 34.10 7.04
N LEU A 26 -1.42 33.63 5.99
CA LEU A 26 -0.52 34.49 5.22
C LEU A 26 -1.26 35.67 4.56
N GLN A 27 -2.40 35.42 3.93
CA GLN A 27 -3.17 36.45 3.24
C GLN A 27 -3.71 37.52 4.19
N ASP A 28 -4.04 37.17 5.42
CA ASP A 28 -4.44 38.15 6.44
C ASP A 28 -3.28 39.08 6.81
N GLN A 29 -2.05 38.54 6.92
CA GLN A 29 -0.85 39.37 7.13
C GLN A 29 -0.53 40.23 5.90
N VAL A 30 -0.74 39.69 4.70
CA VAL A 30 -0.56 40.46 3.45
C VAL A 30 -1.50 41.65 3.38
N LYS A 31 -2.78 41.50 3.77
CA LYS A 31 -3.74 42.60 3.82
C LYS A 31 -3.29 43.69 4.80
N LEU A 32 -2.84 43.30 6.01
CA LEU A 32 -2.34 44.25 7.01
C LEU A 32 -1.10 44.99 6.47
N ALA A 33 -0.18 44.31 5.81
CA ALA A 33 0.99 44.94 5.20
C ALA A 33 0.63 45.86 4.05
N GLN A 34 -0.37 45.53 3.22
CA GLN A 34 -0.87 46.39 2.13
C GLN A 34 -1.51 47.68 2.68
N GLU A 35 -2.21 47.63 3.80
CA GLU A 35 -2.72 48.83 4.47
C GLU A 35 -1.57 49.62 5.14
N PHE A 36 -0.58 48.93 5.70
CA PHE A 36 0.58 49.55 6.31
C PHE A 36 1.38 50.43 5.32
N ILE A 37 1.64 49.92 4.10
CA ILE A 37 2.42 50.66 3.08
C ILE A 37 1.68 51.86 2.49
N LYS A 38 0.39 52.06 2.77
CA LYS A 38 -0.40 53.24 2.38
C LYS A 38 -0.26 54.38 3.36
N LYS A 39 0.31 54.17 4.55
CA LYS A 39 0.51 55.22 5.56
C LYS A 39 1.57 56.20 5.08
N ASP A 40 1.48 57.44 5.64
CA ASP A 40 2.49 58.45 5.41
C ASP A 40 3.83 58.04 6.06
N GLU A 41 4.88 57.95 5.28
CA GLU A 41 6.23 57.54 5.76
C GLU A 41 6.71 58.40 6.96
N ALA A 42 6.32 59.70 7.00
CA ALA A 42 6.70 60.58 8.11
C ALA A 42 6.08 60.19 9.49
N THR A 43 5.08 59.30 9.45
CA THR A 43 4.37 58.84 10.65
C THR A 43 4.75 57.41 11.09
N ILE A 44 5.61 56.75 10.31
CA ILE A 44 5.99 55.34 10.54
C ILE A 44 7.36 55.27 11.20
N THR A 45 7.45 54.50 12.28
CA THR A 45 8.72 54.22 12.97
C THR A 45 9.46 53.05 12.38
N GLU A 46 10.79 53.02 12.51
CA GLU A 46 11.62 51.88 12.08
C GLU A 46 11.17 50.57 12.74
N LYS A 47 10.78 50.63 14.01
CA LYS A 47 10.26 49.48 14.74
C LYS A 47 8.99 48.91 14.12
N GLU A 48 8.03 49.74 13.69
CA GLU A 48 6.82 49.29 13.03
C GLU A 48 7.10 48.60 11.68
N VAL A 49 8.12 49.08 10.95
CA VAL A 49 8.57 48.42 9.70
C VAL A 49 9.14 47.04 9.99
N ILE A 50 10.01 46.94 11.02
CA ILE A 50 10.59 45.65 11.43
C ILE A 50 9.51 44.68 11.86
N ASP A 51 8.61 45.10 12.75
CA ASP A 51 7.52 44.26 13.28
C ASP A 51 6.62 43.73 12.13
N MET A 52 6.35 44.55 11.09
CA MET A 52 5.57 44.15 9.94
C MET A 52 6.31 43.14 9.04
N VAL A 53 7.60 43.34 8.80
CA VAL A 53 8.42 42.39 8.04
C VAL A 53 8.50 41.06 8.78
N ASP A 54 8.72 41.08 10.09
CA ASP A 54 8.79 39.88 10.92
C ASP A 54 7.45 39.09 10.90
N ALA A 55 6.32 39.80 10.96
CA ALA A 55 4.99 39.18 10.87
C ALA A 55 4.76 38.48 9.51
N LEU A 56 5.13 39.10 8.40
CA LEU A 56 5.06 38.49 7.08
C LEU A 56 5.98 37.29 6.94
N GLN A 57 7.23 37.39 7.41
CA GLN A 57 8.19 36.30 7.36
C GLN A 57 7.75 35.12 8.21
N LYS A 58 7.19 35.37 9.40
CA LYS A 58 6.66 34.35 10.28
C LYS A 58 5.48 33.63 9.63
N ALA A 59 4.52 34.35 9.06
CA ALA A 59 3.38 33.75 8.35
C ALA A 59 3.82 32.94 7.14
N LYS A 60 4.82 33.42 6.37
CA LYS A 60 5.42 32.69 5.24
C LYS A 60 6.12 31.40 5.71
N ALA A 61 6.84 31.44 6.81
CA ALA A 61 7.52 30.27 7.37
C ALA A 61 6.56 29.19 7.89
N GLN A 62 5.31 29.57 8.22
CA GLN A 62 4.26 28.65 8.67
C GLN A 62 3.47 28.02 7.52
N LEU A 63 3.75 28.37 6.27
CA LEU A 63 3.10 27.76 5.11
C LEU A 63 3.37 26.24 5.05
N VAL A 64 2.30 25.49 4.88
CA VAL A 64 2.34 24.03 4.73
C VAL A 64 1.93 23.68 3.30
N THR A 65 2.81 22.99 2.57
CA THR A 65 2.50 22.56 1.21
C THR A 65 1.57 21.35 1.23
N LYS A 66 0.68 21.24 0.22
CA LYS A 66 -0.18 20.06 0.04
C LYS A 66 0.64 18.79 -0.20
N VAL A 67 1.79 18.93 -0.85
CA VAL A 67 2.74 17.81 -1.06
C VAL A 67 3.27 17.28 0.28
N SER A 68 3.64 18.16 1.22
CA SER A 68 4.13 17.72 2.54
C SER A 68 3.05 16.99 3.36
N VAL A 69 1.78 17.38 3.21
CA VAL A 69 0.64 16.68 3.83
C VAL A 69 0.50 15.28 3.22
N SER A 70 0.47 15.15 1.90
CA SER A 70 0.35 13.86 1.23
C SER A 70 1.55 12.94 1.52
N LYS A 71 2.78 13.48 1.60
CA LYS A 71 3.95 12.71 2.04
C LYS A 71 3.78 12.17 3.45
N LYS A 72 3.29 13.03 4.37
CA LYS A 72 3.03 12.62 5.75
C LYS A 72 1.96 11.54 5.83
N GLU A 73 0.85 11.69 5.13
CA GLU A 73 -0.24 10.70 5.10
C GLU A 73 0.26 9.33 4.61
N LEU A 74 1.08 9.32 3.55
CA LEU A 74 1.65 8.09 3.02
C LEU A 74 2.64 7.44 4.00
N LYS A 75 3.51 8.23 4.64
CA LYS A 75 4.42 7.76 5.70
C LYS A 75 3.65 7.18 6.89
N ASP A 76 2.64 7.89 7.35
CA ASP A 76 1.82 7.48 8.49
C ASP A 76 1.06 6.19 8.19
N TYR A 77 0.54 6.03 6.97
CA TYR A 77 -0.14 4.80 6.54
C TYR A 77 0.81 3.59 6.58
N ILE A 78 2.02 3.73 6.04
CA ILE A 78 3.04 2.67 6.06
C ILE A 78 3.41 2.30 7.49
N ALA A 79 3.69 3.30 8.34
CA ALA A 79 4.15 3.09 9.71
C ALA A 79 3.03 2.52 10.61
N SER A 80 1.83 3.09 10.56
CA SER A 80 0.70 2.68 11.41
C SER A 80 0.22 1.26 11.13
N ASN A 81 0.46 0.77 9.91
CA ASN A 81 0.10 -0.59 9.48
C ASN A 81 1.31 -1.54 9.45
N GLU A 82 2.48 -1.09 9.88
CA GLU A 82 3.74 -1.85 9.88
C GLU A 82 4.04 -2.54 8.53
N LEU A 83 3.72 -1.85 7.41
CA LEU A 83 3.75 -2.46 6.07
C LEU A 83 5.16 -2.85 5.62
N ASP A 84 6.17 -2.17 6.10
CA ASP A 84 7.59 -2.46 5.88
C ASP A 84 8.08 -3.73 6.60
N LYS A 85 7.33 -4.18 7.62
CA LYS A 85 7.62 -5.40 8.41
C LYS A 85 6.74 -6.60 8.01
N LEU A 86 5.82 -6.41 7.06
CA LEU A 86 4.88 -7.46 6.67
C LEU A 86 5.62 -8.66 6.06
N ASP A 87 5.43 -9.85 6.63
CA ASP A 87 5.97 -11.10 6.07
C ASP A 87 5.16 -11.51 4.82
N THR A 88 5.65 -11.06 3.67
CA THR A 88 5.01 -11.32 2.38
C THR A 88 5.09 -12.77 1.92
N ASN A 89 5.94 -13.61 2.54
CA ASN A 89 6.06 -15.04 2.21
C ASN A 89 4.82 -15.86 2.59
N LYS A 90 3.95 -15.32 3.44
CA LYS A 90 2.68 -15.94 3.83
C LYS A 90 1.55 -15.79 2.79
N TYR A 91 1.77 -15.00 1.75
CA TYR A 91 0.76 -14.69 0.74
C TYR A 91 1.12 -15.32 -0.60
N LEU A 92 0.12 -15.47 -1.48
CA LEU A 92 0.36 -15.90 -2.85
C LEU A 92 1.33 -14.93 -3.53
N THR A 93 2.34 -15.46 -4.21
CA THR A 93 3.44 -14.68 -4.82
C THR A 93 2.92 -13.55 -5.70
N SER A 94 1.88 -13.79 -6.50
CA SER A 94 1.30 -12.77 -7.38
C SER A 94 0.77 -11.55 -6.61
N THR A 95 0.08 -11.78 -5.49
CA THR A 95 -0.47 -10.70 -4.65
C THR A 95 0.62 -10.03 -3.80
N ALA A 96 1.57 -10.81 -3.31
CA ALA A 96 2.73 -10.32 -2.57
C ALA A 96 3.62 -9.42 -3.43
N ASP A 97 3.88 -9.78 -4.67
CA ASP A 97 4.71 -8.99 -5.59
C ASP A 97 4.04 -7.67 -5.97
N SER A 98 2.72 -7.67 -6.18
CA SER A 98 1.94 -6.45 -6.40
C SER A 98 2.04 -5.52 -5.20
N PHE A 99 1.91 -6.05 -3.98
CA PHE A 99 2.06 -5.29 -2.74
C PHE A 99 3.47 -4.72 -2.58
N LYS A 100 4.52 -5.53 -2.76
CA LYS A 100 5.91 -5.07 -2.67
C LYS A 100 6.22 -3.95 -3.66
N LYS A 101 5.70 -4.07 -4.90
CA LYS A 101 5.85 -3.03 -5.92
C LYS A 101 5.19 -1.72 -5.51
N ALA A 102 3.96 -1.78 -5.00
CA ALA A 102 3.25 -0.60 -4.54
C ALA A 102 3.94 0.06 -3.33
N LEU A 103 4.42 -0.75 -2.37
CA LEU A 103 5.17 -0.26 -1.20
C LEU A 103 6.48 0.42 -1.62
N LYS A 104 7.24 -0.20 -2.51
CA LYS A 104 8.50 0.38 -3.02
C LYS A 104 8.26 1.69 -3.76
N ASN A 105 7.22 1.76 -4.59
CA ASN A 105 6.84 3.00 -5.28
C ASN A 105 6.50 4.12 -4.29
N ALA A 106 5.68 3.80 -3.27
CA ALA A 106 5.33 4.74 -2.21
C ALA A 106 6.57 5.27 -1.47
N GLN A 107 7.47 4.38 -1.06
CA GLN A 107 8.72 4.75 -0.38
C GLN A 107 9.62 5.63 -1.27
N THR A 108 9.72 5.32 -2.56
CA THR A 108 10.49 6.13 -3.51
C THR A 108 9.92 7.53 -3.65
N LEU A 109 8.60 7.67 -3.80
CA LEU A 109 7.94 8.98 -3.93
C LEU A 109 8.04 9.83 -2.66
N ILE A 110 8.06 9.21 -1.48
CA ILE A 110 8.28 9.92 -0.21
C ILE A 110 9.63 10.63 -0.20
N GLU A 111 10.67 9.98 -0.71
CA GLU A 111 12.04 10.52 -0.72
C GLU A 111 12.31 11.45 -1.93
N GLN A 112 11.47 11.40 -2.95
CA GLN A 112 11.63 12.19 -4.17
C GLN A 112 11.24 13.65 -3.92
N GLU A 113 12.15 14.60 -4.21
CA GLU A 113 11.95 16.04 -3.95
C GLU A 113 10.87 16.66 -4.85
N ASP A 114 10.78 16.23 -6.11
CA ASP A 114 9.86 16.74 -7.11
C ASP A 114 8.56 15.94 -7.24
N ALA A 115 8.29 15.04 -6.29
CA ALA A 115 7.02 14.29 -6.26
C ALA A 115 5.85 15.24 -6.16
N THR A 116 4.82 15.01 -6.99
CA THR A 116 3.58 15.79 -6.96
C THR A 116 2.58 15.23 -5.96
N LYS A 117 1.62 16.08 -5.52
CA LYS A 117 0.51 15.64 -4.67
C LYS A 117 -0.26 14.48 -5.30
N GLU A 118 -0.55 14.58 -6.59
CA GLU A 118 -1.32 13.57 -7.35
C GLU A 118 -0.60 12.22 -7.39
N GLN A 119 0.73 12.22 -7.55
CA GLN A 119 1.54 10.99 -7.51
C GLN A 119 1.52 10.33 -6.13
N LEU A 120 1.61 11.14 -5.07
CA LEU A 120 1.60 10.66 -3.69
C LEU A 120 0.23 10.10 -3.30
N ASP A 121 -0.85 10.78 -3.66
CA ASP A 121 -2.22 10.34 -3.38
C ASP A 121 -2.55 9.05 -4.14
N GLU A 122 -2.11 8.94 -5.40
CA GLU A 122 -2.27 7.71 -6.20
C GLU A 122 -1.45 6.56 -5.62
N ALA A 123 -0.22 6.82 -5.15
CA ALA A 123 0.61 5.81 -4.51
C ALA A 123 -0.01 5.28 -3.21
N LEU A 124 -0.63 6.16 -2.40
CA LEU A 124 -1.38 5.76 -1.21
C LEU A 124 -2.53 4.83 -1.56
N LYS A 125 -3.33 5.20 -2.56
CA LYS A 125 -4.45 4.39 -3.04
C LYS A 125 -3.98 3.03 -3.55
N GLN A 126 -2.97 3.00 -4.41
CA GLN A 126 -2.41 1.75 -4.95
C GLN A 126 -1.88 0.83 -3.85
N LEU A 127 -1.24 1.39 -2.82
CA LEU A 127 -0.73 0.63 -1.69
C LEU A 127 -1.89 0.06 -0.84
N GLN A 128 -2.93 0.83 -0.61
CA GLN A 128 -4.15 0.39 0.09
C GLN A 128 -4.84 -0.74 -0.67
N ASP A 129 -5.01 -0.58 -1.98
CA ASP A 129 -5.62 -1.59 -2.86
C ASP A 129 -4.80 -2.88 -2.87
N ALA A 130 -3.48 -2.77 -3.06
CA ALA A 130 -2.58 -3.92 -3.07
C ALA A 130 -2.57 -4.67 -1.73
N ARG A 131 -2.65 -3.96 -0.61
CA ARG A 131 -2.77 -4.57 0.72
C ARG A 131 -4.08 -5.34 0.88
N THR A 132 -5.19 -4.76 0.43
CA THR A 132 -6.51 -5.40 0.50
C THR A 132 -6.58 -6.65 -0.38
N GLN A 133 -5.81 -6.69 -1.46
CA GLN A 133 -5.75 -7.82 -2.40
C GLN A 133 -4.78 -8.93 -1.97
N LEU A 134 -4.06 -8.79 -0.85
CA LEU A 134 -3.20 -9.85 -0.34
C LEU A 134 -4.02 -11.09 0.02
N VAL A 135 -3.63 -12.23 -0.54
CA VAL A 135 -4.28 -13.52 -0.32
C VAL A 135 -3.31 -14.47 0.36
N LEU A 136 -3.67 -14.96 1.54
CA LEU A 136 -2.88 -15.96 2.26
C LEU A 136 -2.81 -17.26 1.47
N LYS A 137 -1.61 -17.82 1.36
CA LYS A 137 -1.41 -19.15 0.81
C LYS A 137 -1.60 -20.22 1.88
N ALA A 138 -1.89 -21.44 1.45
CA ALA A 138 -1.90 -22.60 2.33
C ALA A 138 -0.55 -22.76 3.03
N THR A 139 -0.60 -23.24 4.26
CA THR A 139 0.61 -23.58 5.04
C THR A 139 1.26 -24.85 4.48
N ASP A 140 2.55 -24.99 4.73
CA ASP A 140 3.28 -26.22 4.36
C ASP A 140 2.65 -27.46 5.03
N ASP A 141 2.13 -27.32 6.25
CA ASP A 141 1.46 -28.41 6.96
C ASP A 141 0.17 -28.86 6.23
N GLU A 142 -0.65 -27.93 5.74
CA GLU A 142 -1.86 -28.25 4.97
C GLU A 142 -1.52 -28.96 3.65
N VAL A 143 -0.51 -28.46 2.92
CA VAL A 143 -0.05 -29.07 1.67
C VAL A 143 0.55 -30.46 1.93
N ASN A 144 1.37 -30.60 2.96
CA ASN A 144 2.00 -31.88 3.33
C ASN A 144 0.97 -32.91 3.80
N ALA A 145 -0.09 -32.47 4.50
CA ALA A 145 -1.18 -33.36 4.90
C ALA A 145 -1.91 -33.95 3.69
N LEU A 146 -2.17 -33.14 2.66
CA LEU A 146 -2.76 -33.63 1.41
C LEU A 146 -1.82 -34.58 0.66
N LYS A 147 -0.52 -34.26 0.58
CA LYS A 147 0.47 -35.16 -0.03
C LYS A 147 0.55 -36.49 0.71
N ALA A 148 0.55 -36.47 2.04
CA ALA A 148 0.54 -37.70 2.85
C ALA A 148 -0.73 -38.53 2.65
N LEU A 149 -1.88 -37.88 2.46
CA LEU A 149 -3.12 -38.57 2.08
C LEU A 149 -3.01 -39.23 0.70
N MET A 150 -2.43 -38.53 -0.28
CA MET A 150 -2.20 -39.06 -1.63
C MET A 150 -1.31 -40.31 -1.58
N ASP A 151 -0.26 -40.30 -0.78
CA ASP A 151 0.69 -41.40 -0.64
C ASP A 151 0.07 -42.69 -0.06
N GLN A 152 -1.13 -42.61 0.55
CA GLN A 152 -1.85 -43.77 1.05
C GLN A 152 -2.50 -44.60 -0.07
N TYR A 153 -2.69 -44.02 -1.27
CA TYR A 153 -3.31 -44.68 -2.38
C TYR A 153 -2.24 -45.21 -3.35
N GLN A 154 -2.22 -46.54 -3.51
CA GLN A 154 -1.26 -47.23 -4.43
C GLN A 154 -2.01 -48.10 -5.39
N GLU A 155 -1.70 -48.00 -6.70
CA GLU A 155 -2.32 -48.76 -7.79
C GLU A 155 -2.43 -50.26 -7.49
N LYS A 156 -1.35 -50.84 -6.93
CA LYS A 156 -1.27 -52.27 -6.64
C LYS A 156 -2.37 -52.79 -5.69
N ASP A 157 -2.97 -51.90 -4.88
CA ASP A 157 -3.96 -52.28 -3.88
C ASP A 157 -5.40 -52.28 -4.41
N TYR A 158 -5.60 -51.83 -5.64
CA TYR A 158 -6.94 -51.64 -6.23
C TYR A 158 -7.10 -52.36 -7.57
N THR A 159 -8.35 -52.54 -8.00
CA THR A 159 -8.62 -53.09 -9.34
C THR A 159 -8.24 -52.09 -10.43
N ALA A 160 -7.72 -52.56 -11.55
CA ALA A 160 -7.25 -51.72 -12.64
C ALA A 160 -8.36 -50.76 -13.17
N SER A 161 -9.61 -51.21 -13.21
CA SER A 161 -10.73 -50.40 -13.68
C SER A 161 -11.05 -49.24 -12.72
N SER A 162 -11.08 -49.49 -11.39
CA SER A 162 -11.36 -48.44 -10.39
C SER A 162 -10.15 -47.47 -10.24
N TRP A 163 -8.94 -48.00 -10.36
CA TRP A 163 -7.74 -47.17 -10.34
C TRP A 163 -7.68 -46.18 -11.50
N LYS A 164 -7.97 -46.64 -12.72
CA LYS A 164 -7.94 -45.79 -13.91
C LYS A 164 -8.81 -44.52 -13.80
N GLU A 165 -9.97 -44.60 -13.17
CA GLU A 165 -10.83 -43.47 -12.99
C GLU A 165 -10.30 -42.55 -11.83
N PHE A 166 -9.80 -43.15 -10.75
CA PHE A 166 -9.19 -42.44 -9.64
C PHE A 166 -7.89 -41.72 -10.07
N GLU A 167 -7.05 -42.36 -10.87
CA GLU A 167 -5.76 -41.83 -11.32
C GLU A 167 -5.90 -40.48 -12.01
N LYS A 168 -6.97 -40.23 -12.76
CA LYS A 168 -7.23 -38.93 -13.38
C LYS A 168 -7.34 -37.84 -12.32
N VAL A 169 -8.16 -38.06 -11.28
CA VAL A 169 -8.34 -37.11 -10.19
C VAL A 169 -7.05 -36.97 -9.37
N TYR A 170 -6.36 -38.07 -9.13
CA TYR A 170 -5.06 -38.08 -8.45
C TYR A 170 -4.04 -37.19 -9.14
N ASN A 171 -3.91 -37.31 -10.47
CA ASN A 171 -3.00 -36.52 -11.27
C ASN A 171 -3.43 -35.04 -11.30
N ASP A 172 -4.73 -34.73 -11.42
CA ASP A 172 -5.23 -33.36 -11.38
C ASP A 172 -4.90 -32.69 -10.05
N VAL A 173 -5.05 -33.40 -8.92
CA VAL A 173 -4.68 -32.91 -7.58
C VAL A 173 -3.17 -32.71 -7.47
N LYS A 174 -2.38 -33.67 -7.97
CA LYS A 174 -0.92 -33.58 -7.99
C LYS A 174 -0.43 -32.35 -8.76
N ASP A 175 -0.96 -32.14 -9.96
CA ASP A 175 -0.61 -31.00 -10.82
C ASP A 175 -1.02 -29.68 -10.18
N ALA A 176 -2.19 -29.63 -9.52
CA ALA A 176 -2.63 -28.45 -8.80
C ALA A 176 -1.69 -28.09 -7.63
N LEU A 177 -1.11 -29.08 -6.97
CA LEU A 177 -0.16 -28.88 -5.85
C LEU A 177 1.25 -28.42 -6.31
N GLU A 178 1.54 -28.42 -7.60
CA GLU A 178 2.76 -27.80 -8.14
C GLU A 178 2.70 -26.28 -8.12
N ASN A 179 1.51 -25.70 -7.98
CA ASN A 179 1.28 -24.28 -7.90
C ASN A 179 1.02 -23.85 -6.46
N GLU A 180 1.14 -22.55 -6.18
CA GLU A 180 0.70 -21.98 -4.91
C GLU A 180 -0.83 -22.08 -4.79
N ASN A 181 -1.30 -22.51 -3.63
CA ASN A 181 -2.71 -22.67 -3.32
C ASN A 181 -3.10 -21.91 -2.06
N THR A 182 -4.36 -21.54 -1.94
CA THR A 182 -4.96 -21.11 -0.67
C THR A 182 -5.34 -22.31 0.18
N SER A 183 -5.58 -22.09 1.48
CA SER A 183 -6.11 -23.16 2.37
C SER A 183 -7.43 -23.74 1.86
N ASP A 184 -8.33 -22.88 1.34
CA ASP A 184 -9.60 -23.31 0.75
C ASP A 184 -9.39 -24.20 -0.49
N ASN A 185 -8.41 -23.86 -1.34
CA ASN A 185 -8.08 -24.70 -2.49
C ASN A 185 -7.53 -26.07 -2.06
N VAL A 186 -6.62 -26.10 -1.09
CA VAL A 186 -6.10 -27.38 -0.56
C VAL A 186 -7.22 -28.21 0.06
N GLN A 187 -8.14 -27.61 0.78
CA GLN A 187 -9.30 -28.29 1.34
C GLN A 187 -10.23 -28.84 0.24
N ALA A 188 -10.49 -28.07 -0.80
CA ALA A 188 -11.28 -28.51 -1.95
C ALA A 188 -10.62 -29.68 -2.70
N LEU A 189 -9.30 -29.62 -2.94
CA LEU A 189 -8.52 -30.71 -3.53
C LEU A 189 -8.56 -31.97 -2.66
N THR A 190 -8.46 -31.83 -1.35
CA THR A 190 -8.58 -32.92 -0.37
C THR A 190 -9.95 -33.61 -0.47
N ASN A 191 -11.01 -32.82 -0.52
CA ASN A 191 -12.38 -33.38 -0.65
C ASN A 191 -12.56 -34.09 -1.99
N THR A 192 -12.11 -33.49 -3.09
CA THR A 192 -12.17 -34.08 -4.42
C THR A 192 -11.44 -35.44 -4.47
N LEU A 193 -10.24 -35.52 -3.89
CA LEU A 193 -9.48 -36.77 -3.81
C LEU A 193 -10.23 -37.84 -2.97
N LYS A 194 -10.76 -37.47 -1.80
CA LYS A 194 -11.51 -38.39 -0.92
C LYS A 194 -12.77 -38.91 -1.59
N GLU A 195 -13.52 -38.07 -2.29
CA GLU A 195 -14.72 -38.46 -3.03
C GLU A 195 -14.40 -39.45 -4.16
N ALA A 196 -13.31 -39.18 -4.90
CA ALA A 196 -12.84 -40.11 -5.93
C ALA A 196 -12.39 -41.45 -5.30
N ALA A 197 -11.71 -41.40 -4.16
CA ALA A 197 -11.23 -42.59 -3.46
C ALA A 197 -12.37 -43.50 -2.96
N GLN A 198 -13.56 -42.96 -2.68
CA GLN A 198 -14.74 -43.77 -2.30
C GLN A 198 -15.17 -44.75 -3.38
N LYS A 199 -14.79 -44.52 -4.64
CA LYS A 199 -15.10 -45.40 -5.78
C LYS A 199 -14.02 -46.46 -6.03
N LEU A 200 -12.94 -46.45 -5.28
CA LEU A 200 -11.88 -47.43 -5.39
C LEU A 200 -12.33 -48.80 -4.84
N VAL A 201 -12.04 -49.84 -5.62
CA VAL A 201 -12.35 -51.23 -5.26
C VAL A 201 -11.05 -51.94 -4.98
N LYS A 202 -10.87 -52.44 -3.76
CA LYS A 202 -9.68 -53.18 -3.37
C LYS A 202 -9.54 -54.46 -4.18
N ARG A 203 -8.31 -54.78 -4.54
CA ARG A 203 -7.98 -56.06 -5.22
C ARG A 203 -8.19 -57.20 -4.23
N GLY A 204 -8.82 -58.28 -4.68
CA GLY A 204 -8.94 -59.50 -3.92
C GLY A 204 -7.57 -60.18 -3.78
N ASN A 205 -7.33 -60.79 -2.60
CA ASN A 205 -6.21 -61.66 -2.39
C ASN A 205 -6.65 -63.11 -2.62
N LEU A 206 -5.89 -63.85 -3.41
CA LEU A 206 -6.19 -65.26 -3.73
C LEU A 206 -5.32 -66.23 -2.92
N ASP A 207 -4.47 -65.70 -2.02
CA ASP A 207 -3.63 -66.49 -1.14
C ASP A 207 -4.37 -67.05 0.07
#